data_5132a4cd4943d3938b6c81f998d79692
#
_entry.id   5132a4cd4943d3938b6c81f998d79692
#
_cell.length_a   1.000
_cell.length_b   1.000
_cell.length_c   1.000
_cell.angle_alpha   90.00
_cell.angle_beta   90.00
_cell.angle_gamma   90.00
#
_symmetry.space_group_name_H-M   'P 1'
#
loop_
_entity.id
_entity.type
_entity.pdbx_description
1 polymer ?
#
loop_
_entity_poly.entity_id
_entity_poly.type
_entity_poly.pdbx_seq_one_letter_code
_entity_poly.pdbx_strand_id
1 'polypeptide(L)'
;MTQYLSDKLKVLSFISIMLVLYIHSDFKEQDILGMFWNNKIQVIISEMIGRCAVPLFYIISGFLFFLNVPNGLNSIFKKMKKRVKTLLIPYVVGCLFFVAFSFFVAIVPDTSKFINNSILPLFHESYLKILTSIFYDAGTGVPCAFQLWFLRDLILIVSTAPIWYIGLKKMKWFLVIIIGTLTFLPISYLPLYALFWFLLGGQLTFHVNKLYDFKLGRYCMVLFIIVSFLQLLYPDSLDWNLLRIPSIILGIAGFWFLYDKIAGKNYVLKEYRWLSLSCQYTFFIYLFHEPTLNIIRKLIVFILGHNAFGYVLSYLFSPIIFAIVAIYIGVVFKTYIKNVYFLCTGGR
;
A
#
# COMPACT_ATOMS: atom_id res chain seq x y z
N MET A 1 22.52 -4.81 -6.76
CA MET A 1 21.86 -3.79 -5.92
C MET A 1 22.79 -3.49 -4.76
N THR A 2 23.12 -2.23 -4.52
CA THR A 2 23.95 -1.80 -3.37
C THR A 2 23.15 -1.90 -2.06
N GLN A 3 23.85 -1.97 -0.92
CA GLN A 3 23.23 -1.95 0.40
C GLN A 3 22.38 -0.68 0.60
N TYR A 4 22.93 0.48 0.22
CA TYR A 4 22.21 1.77 0.27
C TYR A 4 20.86 1.73 -0.44
N LEU A 5 20.81 1.25 -1.70
CA LEU A 5 19.54 1.14 -2.44
C LEU A 5 18.58 0.15 -1.78
N SER A 6 19.10 -0.98 -1.27
CA SER A 6 18.29 -1.94 -0.51
C SER A 6 17.64 -1.31 0.71
N ASP A 7 18.42 -0.56 1.49
CA ASP A 7 17.94 0.10 2.71
C ASP A 7 16.95 1.23 2.38
N LYS A 8 17.22 2.00 1.32
CA LYS A 8 16.29 3.00 0.80
C LYS A 8 14.92 2.40 0.45
N LEU A 9 14.90 1.29 -0.30
CA LEU A 9 13.64 0.64 -0.66
C LEU A 9 12.87 0.12 0.56
N LYS A 10 13.56 -0.40 1.59
CA LYS A 10 12.94 -0.86 2.84
C LYS A 10 12.31 0.31 3.61
N VAL A 11 13.06 1.41 3.77
CA VAL A 11 12.56 2.59 4.50
C VAL A 11 11.40 3.24 3.76
N LEU A 12 11.49 3.41 2.44
CA LEU A 12 10.40 3.95 1.64
C LEU A 12 9.16 3.04 1.68
N SER A 13 9.33 1.70 1.70
CA SER A 13 8.23 0.77 1.89
C SER A 13 7.57 0.92 3.27
N PHE A 14 8.39 1.11 4.33
CA PHE A 14 7.84 1.33 5.67
C PHE A 14 7.09 2.66 5.77
N ILE A 15 7.62 3.75 5.21
CA ILE A 15 6.92 5.03 5.14
C ILE A 15 5.60 4.88 4.36
N SER A 16 5.62 4.16 3.25
CA SER A 16 4.42 3.92 2.44
C SER A 16 3.34 3.16 3.22
N ILE A 17 3.69 2.12 4.01
CA ILE A 17 2.65 1.46 4.82
C ILE A 17 2.10 2.38 5.90
N MET A 18 2.92 3.19 6.55
CA MET A 18 2.44 4.19 7.50
C MET A 18 1.44 5.16 6.85
N LEU A 19 1.71 5.62 5.63
CA LEU A 19 0.77 6.45 4.87
C LEU A 19 -0.52 5.71 4.52
N VAL A 20 -0.46 4.42 4.18
CA VAL A 20 -1.67 3.59 3.98
C VAL A 20 -2.50 3.51 5.26
N LEU A 21 -1.88 3.35 6.43
CA LEU A 21 -2.60 3.37 7.69
C LEU A 21 -3.31 4.71 7.92
N TYR A 22 -2.68 5.84 7.58
CA TYR A 22 -3.34 7.16 7.64
C TYR A 22 -4.51 7.28 6.69
N ILE A 23 -4.43 6.74 5.45
CA ILE A 23 -5.56 6.70 4.50
C ILE A 23 -6.75 5.95 5.10
N HIS A 24 -6.51 4.82 5.79
CA HIS A 24 -7.56 4.02 6.42
C HIS A 24 -8.03 4.57 7.78
N SER A 25 -7.32 5.56 8.34
CA SER A 25 -7.71 6.22 9.60
C SER A 25 -8.56 7.48 9.39
N ASP A 26 -8.87 7.84 8.16
CA ASP A 26 -9.61 9.04 7.80
C ASP A 26 -11.08 9.00 8.26
N PHE A 27 -11.60 10.16 8.69
CA PHE A 27 -12.97 10.39 9.18
C PHE A 27 -13.73 11.33 8.25
N LYS A 28 -13.76 11.06 6.94
CA LYS A 28 -14.23 11.96 5.87
C LYS A 28 -15.65 12.50 6.01
N GLU A 29 -16.53 11.84 6.74
CA GLU A 29 -17.97 12.04 6.64
C GLU A 29 -18.61 12.66 7.90
N GLN A 30 -17.83 13.26 8.81
CA GLN A 30 -18.42 13.76 10.04
C GLN A 30 -18.47 15.29 10.06
N ASP A 31 -19.68 15.81 9.85
CA ASP A 31 -20.03 17.23 10.09
C ASP A 31 -20.05 17.52 11.62
N ILE A 32 -18.86 17.65 12.20
CA ILE A 32 -18.69 18.01 13.58
C ILE A 32 -18.19 19.46 13.64
N LEU A 33 -18.81 20.26 14.48
CA LEU A 33 -18.40 21.63 14.72
C LEU A 33 -16.90 21.68 15.12
N GLY A 34 -16.09 22.48 14.43
CA GLY A 34 -14.64 22.57 14.67
C GLY A 34 -13.77 21.60 13.89
N MET A 35 -14.33 20.75 13.02
CA MET A 35 -13.57 19.78 12.21
C MET A 35 -12.82 20.38 11.02
N PHE A 36 -12.99 21.65 10.70
CA PHE A 36 -12.39 22.28 9.51
C PHE A 36 -10.87 22.01 9.38
N TRP A 37 -10.10 22.27 10.42
CA TRP A 37 -8.65 22.03 10.41
C TRP A 37 -8.30 20.55 10.41
N ASN A 38 -9.08 19.72 11.10
CA ASN A 38 -8.90 18.27 11.08
C ASN A 38 -9.08 17.74 9.67
N ASN A 39 -10.14 18.14 8.95
CA ASN A 39 -10.36 17.72 7.57
C ASN A 39 -9.23 18.16 6.65
N LYS A 40 -8.68 19.37 6.81
CA LYS A 40 -7.52 19.83 6.03
C LYS A 40 -6.26 19.03 6.31
N ILE A 41 -5.98 18.67 7.57
CA ILE A 41 -4.85 17.79 7.92
C ILE A 41 -5.02 16.41 7.30
N GLN A 42 -6.22 15.83 7.36
CA GLN A 42 -6.51 14.52 6.76
C GLN A 42 -6.36 14.57 5.23
N VAL A 43 -6.84 15.62 4.56
CA VAL A 43 -6.65 15.81 3.12
C VAL A 43 -5.17 15.86 2.77
N ILE A 44 -4.36 16.63 3.50
CA ILE A 44 -2.91 16.73 3.22
C ILE A 44 -2.24 15.36 3.38
N ILE A 45 -2.46 14.68 4.50
CA ILE A 45 -1.77 13.44 4.81
C ILE A 45 -2.32 12.28 3.98
N SER A 46 -3.64 12.07 3.93
CA SER A 46 -4.25 10.90 3.29
C SER A 46 -4.43 11.09 1.79
N GLU A 47 -4.95 12.27 1.33
CA GLU A 47 -5.32 12.45 -0.07
C GLU A 47 -4.19 12.99 -0.95
N MET A 48 -3.23 13.72 -0.39
CA MET A 48 -2.10 14.24 -1.16
C MET A 48 -0.87 13.34 -0.99
N ILE A 49 -0.29 13.31 0.21
CA ILE A 49 0.94 12.55 0.48
C ILE A 49 0.67 11.04 0.41
N GLY A 50 -0.40 10.59 1.03
CA GLY A 50 -0.78 9.17 1.13
C GLY A 50 -1.03 8.52 -0.23
N ARG A 51 -1.54 9.25 -1.21
CA ARG A 51 -1.77 8.71 -2.56
C ARG A 51 -0.49 8.25 -3.27
N CYS A 52 0.69 8.68 -2.83
CA CYS A 52 1.96 8.19 -3.35
C CYS A 52 2.32 6.78 -2.82
N ALA A 53 1.70 6.32 -1.73
CA ALA A 53 2.09 5.10 -1.02
C ALA A 53 1.93 3.83 -1.86
N VAL A 54 0.73 3.56 -2.35
CA VAL A 54 0.43 2.35 -3.13
C VAL A 54 1.17 2.32 -4.47
N PRO A 55 1.20 3.41 -5.27
CA PRO A 55 2.04 3.50 -6.44
C PRO A 55 3.52 3.18 -6.18
N LEU A 56 4.08 3.69 -5.08
CA LEU A 56 5.46 3.41 -4.71
C LEU A 56 5.67 1.92 -4.38
N PHE A 57 4.71 1.24 -3.74
CA PHE A 57 4.77 -0.21 -3.54
C PHE A 57 4.77 -0.98 -4.86
N TYR A 58 3.95 -0.59 -5.84
CA TYR A 58 3.97 -1.23 -7.15
C TYR A 58 5.29 -0.99 -7.90
N ILE A 59 5.83 0.24 -7.85
CA ILE A 59 7.14 0.57 -8.42
C ILE A 59 8.24 -0.30 -7.79
N ILE A 60 8.30 -0.36 -6.46
CA ILE A 60 9.27 -1.20 -5.75
C ILE A 60 9.11 -2.68 -6.11
N SER A 61 7.86 -3.16 -6.19
CA SER A 61 7.57 -4.55 -6.56
C SER A 61 8.03 -4.88 -7.98
N GLY A 62 7.73 -4.03 -8.95
CA GLY A 62 8.16 -4.17 -10.34
C GLY A 62 9.67 -4.07 -10.48
N PHE A 63 10.30 -3.10 -9.82
CA PHE A 63 11.75 -2.95 -9.78
C PHE A 63 12.43 -4.23 -9.25
N LEU A 64 12.02 -4.72 -8.07
CA LEU A 64 12.60 -5.93 -7.49
C LEU A 64 12.30 -7.20 -8.29
N PHE A 65 11.16 -7.24 -8.99
CA PHE A 65 10.79 -8.38 -9.82
C PHE A 65 11.70 -8.49 -11.05
N PHE A 66 11.92 -7.39 -11.76
CA PHE A 66 12.73 -7.38 -13.00
C PHE A 66 14.22 -7.16 -12.73
N LEU A 67 14.62 -6.79 -11.53
CA LEU A 67 16.02 -6.62 -11.17
C LEU A 67 16.79 -7.95 -11.30
N ASN A 68 17.99 -7.89 -11.89
CA ASN A 68 18.88 -9.05 -12.06
C ASN A 68 18.18 -10.26 -12.71
N VAL A 69 17.40 -10.02 -13.76
CA VAL A 69 16.91 -11.10 -14.61
C VAL A 69 18.00 -11.39 -15.62
N PRO A 70 18.75 -12.52 -15.46
CA PRO A 70 19.68 -12.96 -16.50
C PRO A 70 18.89 -13.26 -17.78
N ASN A 71 19.55 -13.21 -18.91
CA ASN A 71 18.93 -13.30 -20.23
C ASN A 71 18.01 -14.52 -20.38
N GLY A 72 16.71 -14.27 -20.48
CA GLY A 72 15.76 -15.30 -20.90
C GLY A 72 14.47 -15.39 -20.06
N LEU A 73 13.43 -15.86 -20.73
CA LEU A 73 12.09 -16.08 -20.15
C LEU A 73 12.11 -17.10 -18.99
N ASN A 74 13.04 -18.09 -19.03
CA ASN A 74 13.15 -19.09 -17.96
C ASN A 74 13.39 -18.46 -16.57
N SER A 75 14.16 -17.38 -16.51
CA SER A 75 14.38 -16.67 -15.25
C SER A 75 13.13 -15.96 -14.78
N ILE A 76 12.33 -15.43 -15.71
CA ILE A 76 11.04 -14.83 -15.41
C ILE A 76 10.07 -15.87 -14.87
N PHE A 77 9.94 -17.03 -15.49
CA PHE A 77 9.07 -18.11 -15.03
C PHE A 77 9.46 -18.60 -13.61
N LYS A 78 10.77 -18.74 -13.33
CA LYS A 78 11.24 -19.11 -11.98
C LYS A 78 10.84 -18.03 -10.93
N LYS A 79 11.06 -16.75 -11.25
CA LYS A 79 10.65 -15.65 -10.37
C LYS A 79 9.14 -15.58 -10.21
N MET A 80 8.38 -15.72 -11.28
CA MET A 80 6.92 -15.77 -11.27
C MET A 80 6.40 -16.87 -10.35
N LYS A 81 6.84 -18.13 -10.55
CA LYS A 81 6.43 -19.25 -9.69
C LYS A 81 6.72 -19.00 -8.21
N LYS A 82 7.91 -18.48 -7.90
CA LYS A 82 8.27 -18.13 -6.53
C LYS A 82 7.39 -17.01 -5.98
N ARG A 83 7.15 -15.96 -6.76
CA ARG A 83 6.37 -14.79 -6.32
C ARG A 83 4.89 -15.11 -6.17
N VAL A 84 4.29 -15.84 -7.12
CA VAL A 84 2.89 -16.27 -6.99
C VAL A 84 2.70 -17.02 -5.66
N LYS A 85 3.57 -17.98 -5.34
CA LYS A 85 3.50 -18.70 -4.06
C LYS A 85 3.63 -17.76 -2.84
N THR A 86 4.62 -16.85 -2.85
CA THR A 86 4.87 -15.93 -1.72
C THR A 86 3.87 -14.78 -1.61
N LEU A 87 3.00 -14.59 -2.59
CA LEU A 87 1.90 -13.63 -2.57
C LEU A 87 0.56 -14.31 -2.32
N LEU A 88 0.30 -15.44 -2.98
CA LEU A 88 -0.98 -16.15 -2.91
C LEU A 88 -1.24 -16.72 -1.50
N ILE A 89 -0.22 -17.32 -0.87
CA ILE A 89 -0.39 -17.86 0.48
C ILE A 89 -0.78 -16.77 1.48
N PRO A 90 -0.04 -15.65 1.60
CA PRO A 90 -0.46 -14.55 2.47
C PRO A 90 -1.82 -13.95 2.10
N TYR A 91 -2.16 -13.90 0.82
CA TYR A 91 -3.45 -13.42 0.36
C TYR A 91 -4.60 -14.30 0.89
N VAL A 92 -4.49 -15.62 0.72
CA VAL A 92 -5.47 -16.57 1.23
C VAL A 92 -5.57 -16.51 2.76
N VAL A 93 -4.44 -16.48 3.45
CA VAL A 93 -4.39 -16.33 4.91
C VAL A 93 -5.06 -15.05 5.39
N GLY A 94 -4.77 -13.92 4.72
CA GLY A 94 -5.37 -12.62 5.05
C GLY A 94 -6.89 -12.59 4.83
N CYS A 95 -7.38 -13.18 3.72
CA CYS A 95 -8.81 -13.31 3.46
C CYS A 95 -9.51 -14.17 4.52
N LEU A 96 -8.94 -15.33 4.83
CA LEU A 96 -9.49 -16.23 5.85
C LEU A 96 -9.45 -15.62 7.25
N PHE A 97 -8.37 -14.91 7.59
CA PHE A 97 -8.27 -14.19 8.84
C PHE A 97 -9.38 -13.13 8.96
N PHE A 98 -9.59 -12.35 7.91
CA PHE A 98 -10.61 -11.31 7.90
C PHE A 98 -12.03 -11.90 8.09
N VAL A 99 -12.34 -13.00 7.41
CA VAL A 99 -13.63 -13.70 7.56
C VAL A 99 -13.80 -14.26 8.96
N ALA A 100 -12.79 -14.99 9.49
CA ALA A 100 -12.84 -15.57 10.83
C ALA A 100 -12.98 -14.48 11.91
N PHE A 101 -12.25 -13.38 11.77
CA PHE A 101 -12.32 -12.25 12.68
C PHE A 101 -13.69 -11.58 12.64
N SER A 102 -14.25 -11.33 11.46
CA SER A 102 -15.56 -10.73 11.29
C SER A 102 -16.68 -11.63 11.83
N PHE A 103 -16.56 -12.94 11.65
CA PHE A 103 -17.48 -13.93 12.23
C PHE A 103 -17.42 -13.91 13.76
N PHE A 104 -16.21 -13.93 14.32
CA PHE A 104 -16.02 -13.87 15.78
C PHE A 104 -16.68 -12.62 16.38
N VAL A 105 -16.45 -11.46 15.75
CA VAL A 105 -17.07 -10.20 16.19
C VAL A 105 -18.59 -10.22 16.05
N ALA A 106 -19.13 -10.87 15.03
CA ALA A 106 -20.58 -10.98 14.84
C ALA A 106 -21.27 -11.78 15.95
N ILE A 107 -20.58 -12.76 16.56
CA ILE A 107 -21.12 -13.61 17.64
C ILE A 107 -21.07 -12.89 18.99
N VAL A 108 -20.10 -12.00 19.23
CA VAL A 108 -19.93 -11.33 20.51
C VAL A 108 -20.92 -10.16 20.63
N PRO A 109 -21.80 -10.10 21.64
CA PRO A 109 -22.73 -8.99 21.85
C PRO A 109 -22.02 -7.64 21.93
N ASP A 110 -22.68 -6.59 21.45
CA ASP A 110 -22.21 -5.19 21.48
C ASP A 110 -20.97 -4.84 20.67
N THR A 111 -20.31 -5.79 20.05
CA THR A 111 -19.12 -5.51 19.21
C THR A 111 -19.49 -4.93 17.84
N SER A 112 -20.74 -5.02 17.42
CA SER A 112 -21.26 -4.39 16.18
C SER A 112 -21.06 -2.86 16.16
N LYS A 113 -20.96 -2.22 17.32
CA LYS A 113 -20.65 -0.78 17.45
C LYS A 113 -19.24 -0.44 16.96
N PHE A 114 -18.31 -1.39 17.02
CA PHE A 114 -16.91 -1.18 16.67
C PHE A 114 -16.54 -1.65 15.26
N ILE A 115 -17.34 -2.54 14.67
CA ILE A 115 -17.05 -3.13 13.34
C ILE A 115 -18.31 -3.08 12.48
N ASN A 116 -18.16 -2.58 11.25
CA ASN A 116 -19.24 -2.66 10.27
C ASN A 116 -19.40 -4.12 9.85
N ASN A 117 -20.54 -4.72 10.16
CA ASN A 117 -20.87 -6.12 9.85
C ASN A 117 -21.18 -6.34 8.36
N SER A 118 -20.34 -5.82 7.47
CA SER A 118 -20.54 -5.94 6.02
C SER A 118 -20.47 -7.37 5.49
N ILE A 119 -19.98 -8.32 6.31
CA ILE A 119 -19.85 -9.74 5.93
C ILE A 119 -21.08 -10.55 6.30
N LEU A 120 -21.88 -10.16 7.28
CA LEU A 120 -23.05 -10.94 7.71
C LEU A 120 -24.04 -11.25 6.57
N PRO A 121 -24.39 -10.32 5.65
CA PRO A 121 -25.24 -10.62 4.51
C PRO A 121 -24.66 -11.72 3.62
N LEU A 122 -23.32 -11.87 3.57
CA LEU A 122 -22.66 -12.88 2.74
C LEU A 122 -23.02 -14.30 3.19
N PHE A 123 -23.21 -14.54 4.50
CA PHE A 123 -23.54 -15.87 5.02
C PHE A 123 -24.96 -16.35 4.69
N HIS A 124 -25.83 -15.48 4.18
CA HIS A 124 -27.15 -15.84 3.68
C HIS A 124 -27.15 -16.18 2.18
N GLU A 125 -26.01 -16.08 1.52
CA GLU A 125 -25.86 -16.37 0.10
C GLU A 125 -25.52 -17.85 -0.17
N SER A 126 -25.52 -18.24 -1.44
CA SER A 126 -25.13 -19.59 -1.83
C SER A 126 -23.65 -19.86 -1.49
N TYR A 127 -23.31 -21.11 -1.16
CA TYR A 127 -21.93 -21.53 -0.84
C TYR A 127 -20.90 -21.10 -1.90
N LEU A 128 -21.28 -21.19 -3.18
CA LEU A 128 -20.39 -20.79 -4.27
C LEU A 128 -20.13 -19.28 -4.26
N LYS A 129 -21.16 -18.47 -4.00
CA LYS A 129 -21.06 -17.02 -3.91
C LYS A 129 -20.24 -16.62 -2.67
N ILE A 130 -20.42 -17.31 -1.54
CA ILE A 130 -19.60 -17.12 -0.35
C ILE A 130 -18.11 -17.37 -0.69
N LEU A 131 -17.80 -18.55 -1.24
CA LEU A 131 -16.44 -18.92 -1.58
C LEU A 131 -15.78 -17.96 -2.59
N THR A 132 -16.53 -17.57 -3.62
CA THR A 132 -16.00 -16.63 -4.61
C THR A 132 -15.79 -15.25 -3.99
N SER A 133 -16.72 -14.71 -3.22
CA SER A 133 -16.65 -13.38 -2.63
C SER A 133 -15.55 -13.25 -1.56
N ILE A 134 -15.17 -14.35 -0.89
CA ILE A 134 -14.03 -14.32 0.04
C ILE A 134 -12.75 -13.87 -0.68
N PHE A 135 -12.52 -14.38 -1.90
CA PHE A 135 -11.29 -14.12 -2.64
C PHE A 135 -11.46 -13.10 -3.76
N TYR A 136 -12.63 -13.06 -4.38
CA TYR A 136 -12.92 -12.17 -5.49
C TYR A 136 -14.43 -11.98 -5.61
N ASP A 137 -14.93 -10.82 -5.25
CA ASP A 137 -16.33 -10.47 -5.48
C ASP A 137 -16.50 -9.95 -6.92
N ALA A 138 -17.35 -10.62 -7.69
CA ALA A 138 -17.63 -10.28 -9.08
C ALA A 138 -18.30 -8.90 -9.25
N GLY A 139 -19.02 -8.42 -8.23
CA GLY A 139 -19.69 -7.11 -8.26
C GLY A 139 -18.73 -5.95 -8.05
N THR A 140 -17.84 -6.08 -7.07
CA THR A 140 -16.90 -5.01 -6.68
C THR A 140 -15.49 -5.20 -7.25
N GLY A 141 -15.15 -6.42 -7.69
CA GLY A 141 -13.84 -6.80 -8.17
C GLY A 141 -12.76 -6.88 -7.07
N VAL A 142 -13.15 -6.77 -5.80
CA VAL A 142 -12.21 -6.85 -4.65
C VAL A 142 -12.58 -8.03 -3.74
N PRO A 143 -11.64 -8.60 -2.96
CA PRO A 143 -11.99 -9.62 -1.97
C PRO A 143 -12.82 -9.01 -0.83
N CYS A 144 -13.49 -9.85 -0.02
CA CYS A 144 -14.18 -9.38 1.18
C CYS A 144 -13.21 -8.67 2.15
N ALA A 145 -11.97 -9.12 2.24
CA ALA A 145 -10.86 -8.39 2.86
C ALA A 145 -10.37 -7.29 1.90
N PHE A 146 -11.18 -6.22 1.77
CA PHE A 146 -10.99 -5.20 0.74
C PHE A 146 -9.57 -4.62 0.70
N GLN A 147 -8.89 -4.48 1.85
CA GLN A 147 -7.53 -3.97 1.95
C GLN A 147 -6.49 -4.82 1.19
N LEU A 148 -6.83 -6.07 0.82
CA LEU A 148 -5.94 -6.96 0.09
C LEU A 148 -6.03 -6.81 -1.44
N TRP A 149 -6.79 -5.83 -1.95
CA TRP A 149 -6.89 -5.55 -3.38
C TRP A 149 -5.51 -5.34 -4.05
N PHE A 150 -4.59 -4.66 -3.36
CA PHE A 150 -3.22 -4.47 -3.82
C PHE A 150 -2.49 -5.82 -4.06
N LEU A 151 -2.65 -6.76 -3.14
CA LEU A 151 -2.00 -8.08 -3.24
C LEU A 151 -2.61 -8.91 -4.37
N ARG A 152 -3.95 -8.86 -4.53
CA ARG A 152 -4.68 -9.46 -5.66
C ARG A 152 -4.15 -8.96 -6.99
N ASP A 153 -4.08 -7.64 -7.17
CA ASP A 153 -3.58 -7.03 -8.40
C ASP A 153 -2.14 -7.45 -8.69
N LEU A 154 -1.31 -7.49 -7.67
CA LEU A 154 0.08 -7.90 -7.82
C LEU A 154 0.19 -9.39 -8.23
N ILE A 155 -0.69 -10.27 -7.72
CA ILE A 155 -0.77 -11.67 -8.14
C ILE A 155 -1.12 -11.75 -9.64
N LEU A 156 -2.15 -11.02 -10.08
CA LEU A 156 -2.57 -11.00 -11.49
C LEU A 156 -1.46 -10.49 -12.41
N ILE A 157 -0.79 -9.40 -12.04
CA ILE A 157 0.29 -8.82 -12.83
C ILE A 157 1.49 -9.76 -12.90
N VAL A 158 1.87 -10.38 -11.79
CA VAL A 158 3.00 -11.32 -11.75
C VAL A 158 2.67 -12.61 -12.49
N SER A 159 1.42 -13.06 -12.51
CA SER A 159 0.99 -14.25 -13.27
C SER A 159 1.12 -14.06 -14.79
N THR A 160 1.07 -12.82 -15.26
CA THR A 160 1.24 -12.44 -16.67
C THR A 160 2.62 -11.84 -16.99
N ALA A 161 3.57 -11.91 -16.05
CA ALA A 161 4.88 -11.26 -16.14
C ALA A 161 5.72 -11.59 -17.39
N PRO A 162 5.65 -12.78 -18.00
CA PRO A 162 6.37 -13.05 -19.26
C PRO A 162 5.99 -12.09 -20.40
N ILE A 163 4.69 -11.73 -20.50
CA ILE A 163 4.18 -10.78 -21.50
C ILE A 163 4.82 -9.40 -21.27
N TRP A 164 4.80 -8.96 -20.03
CA TRP A 164 5.33 -7.65 -19.64
C TRP A 164 6.85 -7.56 -19.80
N TYR A 165 7.57 -8.65 -19.55
CA TYR A 165 9.02 -8.72 -19.77
C TYR A 165 9.38 -8.53 -21.24
N ILE A 166 8.67 -9.22 -22.15
CA ILE A 166 8.86 -9.06 -23.60
C ILE A 166 8.53 -7.61 -24.01
N GLY A 167 7.41 -7.10 -23.53
CA GLY A 167 6.97 -5.72 -23.80
C GLY A 167 8.01 -4.68 -23.34
N LEU A 168 8.52 -4.78 -22.11
CA LEU A 168 9.55 -3.87 -21.58
C LEU A 168 10.84 -3.93 -22.39
N LYS A 169 11.26 -5.11 -22.86
CA LYS A 169 12.46 -5.25 -23.73
C LYS A 169 12.28 -4.63 -25.11
N LYS A 170 11.12 -4.86 -25.74
CA LYS A 170 10.86 -4.43 -27.12
C LYS A 170 10.41 -2.97 -27.20
N MET A 171 9.44 -2.60 -26.38
CA MET A 171 8.76 -1.29 -26.43
C MET A 171 9.35 -0.27 -25.45
N LYS A 172 10.10 -0.72 -24.43
CA LYS A 172 10.74 0.17 -23.43
C LYS A 172 9.74 1.15 -22.80
N TRP A 173 10.06 2.45 -22.80
CA TRP A 173 9.20 3.50 -22.25
C TRP A 173 7.86 3.64 -22.96
N PHE A 174 7.79 3.25 -24.25
CA PHE A 174 6.54 3.34 -25.02
C PHE A 174 5.44 2.44 -24.43
N LEU A 175 5.78 1.23 -23.97
CA LEU A 175 4.82 0.37 -23.26
C LEU A 175 4.30 1.07 -21.97
N VAL A 176 5.19 1.66 -21.19
CA VAL A 176 4.81 2.35 -19.94
C VAL A 176 3.85 3.50 -20.24
N ILE A 177 4.12 4.29 -21.29
CA ILE A 177 3.27 5.40 -21.73
C ILE A 177 1.90 4.87 -22.17
N ILE A 178 1.84 3.85 -23.04
CA ILE A 178 0.56 3.28 -23.49
C ILE A 178 -0.27 2.79 -22.30
N ILE A 179 0.31 2.01 -21.39
CA ILE A 179 -0.45 1.53 -20.23
C ILE A 179 -0.86 2.70 -19.35
N GLY A 180 -0.02 3.73 -19.20
CA GLY A 180 -0.36 4.95 -18.46
C GLY A 180 -1.55 5.70 -19.06
N THR A 181 -1.62 5.83 -20.38
CA THR A 181 -2.78 6.46 -21.05
C THR A 181 -4.04 5.60 -20.94
N LEU A 182 -3.91 4.28 -20.99
CA LEU A 182 -5.05 3.37 -20.83
C LEU A 182 -5.66 3.43 -19.42
N THR A 183 -4.94 3.92 -18.41
CA THR A 183 -5.51 4.09 -17.05
C THR A 183 -6.61 5.15 -16.96
N PHE A 184 -6.72 6.04 -17.95
CA PHE A 184 -7.79 7.04 -18.03
C PHE A 184 -9.07 6.49 -18.67
N LEU A 185 -9.03 5.28 -19.25
CA LEU A 185 -10.21 4.64 -19.79
C LEU A 185 -10.97 3.88 -18.68
N PRO A 186 -12.30 3.82 -18.73
CA PRO A 186 -13.11 3.14 -17.72
C PRO A 186 -13.09 1.61 -17.87
N ILE A 187 -11.90 1.02 -17.87
CA ILE A 187 -11.70 -0.43 -17.98
C ILE A 187 -11.52 -0.99 -16.57
N SER A 188 -12.62 -1.47 -15.98
CA SER A 188 -12.64 -1.95 -14.58
C SER A 188 -12.07 -3.36 -14.39
N TYR A 189 -12.06 -4.20 -15.44
CA TYR A 189 -11.69 -5.62 -15.32
C TYR A 189 -10.17 -5.87 -15.25
N LEU A 190 -9.35 -4.93 -15.69
CA LEU A 190 -7.89 -5.05 -15.66
C LEU A 190 -7.30 -4.07 -14.65
N PRO A 191 -6.33 -4.49 -13.83
CA PRO A 191 -5.65 -3.60 -12.88
C PRO A 191 -4.64 -2.68 -13.60
N LEU A 192 -5.10 -1.89 -14.58
CA LEU A 192 -4.24 -1.04 -15.43
C LEU A 192 -3.44 -0.04 -14.62
N TYR A 193 -4.06 0.55 -13.60
CA TYR A 193 -3.38 1.48 -12.70
C TYR A 193 -2.21 0.82 -11.97
N ALA A 194 -2.43 -0.36 -11.39
CA ALA A 194 -1.39 -1.15 -10.74
C ALA A 194 -0.30 -1.59 -11.72
N LEU A 195 -0.71 -2.03 -12.90
CA LEU A 195 0.19 -2.46 -13.98
C LEU A 195 1.11 -1.31 -14.45
N PHE A 196 0.57 -0.11 -14.62
CA PHE A 196 1.36 1.07 -14.99
C PHE A 196 2.52 1.30 -14.02
N TRP A 197 2.24 1.35 -12.72
CA TRP A 197 3.27 1.58 -11.70
C TRP A 197 4.26 0.43 -11.59
N PHE A 198 3.78 -0.80 -11.73
CA PHE A 198 4.64 -1.99 -11.74
C PHE A 198 5.61 -1.98 -12.95
N LEU A 199 5.12 -1.65 -14.13
CA LEU A 199 5.94 -1.54 -15.35
C LEU A 199 6.91 -0.37 -15.28
N LEU A 200 6.50 0.77 -14.71
CA LEU A 200 7.40 1.88 -14.44
C LEU A 200 8.58 1.42 -13.57
N GLY A 201 8.30 0.69 -12.48
CA GLY A 201 9.34 0.08 -11.65
C GLY A 201 10.23 -0.89 -12.43
N GLY A 202 9.64 -1.72 -13.28
CA GLY A 202 10.36 -2.63 -14.17
C GLY A 202 11.30 -1.91 -15.14
N GLN A 203 10.82 -0.83 -15.75
CA GLN A 203 11.62 -0.01 -16.68
C GLN A 203 12.80 0.66 -15.98
N LEU A 204 12.64 1.09 -14.73
CA LEU A 204 13.71 1.69 -13.95
C LEU A 204 14.88 0.73 -13.68
N THR A 205 14.69 -0.59 -13.78
CA THR A 205 15.79 -1.57 -13.63
C THR A 205 16.87 -1.42 -14.71
N PHE A 206 16.51 -0.92 -15.89
CA PHE A 206 17.47 -0.66 -16.97
C PHE A 206 18.27 0.64 -16.76
N HIS A 207 17.90 1.43 -15.75
CA HIS A 207 18.50 2.73 -15.45
C HIS A 207 18.96 2.85 -13.99
N VAL A 208 19.34 1.74 -13.36
CA VAL A 208 19.68 1.68 -11.92
C VAL A 208 20.74 2.72 -11.53
N ASN A 209 21.75 2.95 -12.38
CA ASN A 209 22.80 3.91 -12.11
C ASN A 209 22.30 5.35 -11.95
N LYS A 210 21.21 5.73 -12.65
CA LYS A 210 20.60 7.05 -12.56
C LYS A 210 19.78 7.26 -11.28
N LEU A 211 19.45 6.17 -10.57
CA LEU A 211 18.69 6.23 -9.31
C LEU A 211 19.54 6.65 -8.11
N TYR A 212 20.87 6.61 -8.24
CA TYR A 212 21.79 6.96 -7.14
C TYR A 212 22.07 8.47 -7.00
N ASP A 213 21.83 9.26 -8.08
CA ASP A 213 22.05 10.72 -8.06
C ASP A 213 20.91 11.40 -8.84
N PHE A 214 19.70 11.30 -8.28
CA PHE A 214 18.51 11.86 -8.93
C PHE A 214 18.30 13.33 -8.54
N LYS A 215 19.17 14.21 -9.03
CA LYS A 215 19.15 15.65 -8.71
C LYS A 215 17.84 16.37 -9.08
N LEU A 216 17.17 15.88 -10.13
CA LEU A 216 15.87 16.43 -10.59
C LEU A 216 14.77 16.26 -9.53
N GLY A 217 14.90 15.30 -8.61
CA GLY A 217 13.94 15.05 -7.54
C GLY A 217 13.69 16.27 -6.63
N ARG A 218 14.66 17.19 -6.50
CA ARG A 218 14.48 18.45 -5.78
C ARG A 218 13.38 19.33 -6.40
N TYR A 219 13.40 19.46 -7.72
CA TYR A 219 12.38 20.23 -8.43
C TYR A 219 11.03 19.52 -8.42
N CYS A 220 11.03 18.17 -8.53
CA CYS A 220 9.83 17.37 -8.39
C CYS A 220 9.17 17.57 -7.02
N MET A 221 9.96 17.63 -5.94
CA MET A 221 9.44 17.87 -4.59
C MET A 221 8.80 19.24 -4.46
N VAL A 222 9.45 20.28 -4.97
CA VAL A 222 8.89 21.65 -4.97
C VAL A 222 7.59 21.71 -5.76
N LEU A 223 7.56 21.15 -6.96
CA LEU A 223 6.35 21.09 -7.79
C LEU A 223 5.23 20.28 -7.12
N PHE A 224 5.56 19.16 -6.48
CA PHE A 224 4.59 18.37 -5.72
C PHE A 224 3.94 19.18 -4.60
N ILE A 225 4.74 19.95 -3.85
CA ILE A 225 4.24 20.82 -2.78
C ILE A 225 3.33 21.90 -3.36
N ILE A 226 3.73 22.54 -4.47
CA ILE A 226 2.92 23.58 -5.14
C ILE A 226 1.59 22.99 -5.61
N VAL A 227 1.59 21.85 -6.31
CA VAL A 227 0.37 21.20 -6.80
C VAL A 227 -0.54 20.79 -5.66
N SER A 228 0.03 20.24 -4.58
CA SER A 228 -0.74 19.88 -3.38
C SER A 228 -1.36 21.10 -2.71
N PHE A 229 -0.64 22.20 -2.62
CA PHE A 229 -1.16 23.45 -2.06
C PHE A 229 -2.28 24.05 -2.92
N LEU A 230 -2.13 24.05 -4.25
CA LEU A 230 -3.19 24.47 -5.18
C LEU A 230 -4.44 23.60 -5.04
N GLN A 231 -4.28 22.29 -4.91
CA GLN A 231 -5.42 21.38 -4.67
C GLN A 231 -6.13 21.68 -3.36
N LEU A 232 -5.40 22.07 -2.31
CA LEU A 232 -5.98 22.43 -1.01
C LEU A 232 -6.78 23.73 -1.06
N LEU A 233 -6.29 24.73 -1.85
CA LEU A 233 -6.94 26.02 -2.00
C LEU A 233 -8.12 26.01 -2.97
N TYR A 234 -8.01 25.22 -4.04
CA TYR A 234 -8.95 25.22 -5.16
C TYR A 234 -9.44 23.79 -5.48
N PRO A 235 -10.12 23.11 -4.54
CA PRO A 235 -10.51 21.71 -4.71
C PRO A 235 -11.46 21.49 -5.90
N ASP A 236 -12.31 22.45 -6.23
CA ASP A 236 -13.38 22.34 -7.24
C ASP A 236 -13.06 23.02 -8.57
N SER A 237 -11.91 23.71 -8.69
CA SER A 237 -11.62 24.57 -9.84
C SER A 237 -10.85 23.90 -10.98
N LEU A 238 -10.28 22.72 -10.75
CA LEU A 238 -9.50 21.94 -11.71
C LEU A 238 -9.93 20.49 -11.69
N ASP A 239 -9.83 19.81 -12.83
CA ASP A 239 -10.00 18.35 -12.86
C ASP A 239 -8.75 17.65 -12.29
N TRP A 240 -8.75 17.49 -10.97
CA TRP A 240 -7.66 16.85 -10.24
C TRP A 240 -7.48 15.38 -10.62
N ASN A 241 -8.45 14.74 -11.28
CA ASN A 241 -8.30 13.38 -11.78
C ASN A 241 -7.25 13.32 -12.90
N LEU A 242 -7.20 14.32 -13.79
CA LEU A 242 -6.17 14.40 -14.81
C LEU A 242 -4.77 14.67 -14.24
N LEU A 243 -4.68 15.47 -13.17
CA LEU A 243 -3.42 15.78 -12.50
C LEU A 243 -2.96 14.74 -11.50
N ARG A 244 -3.79 13.73 -11.21
CA ARG A 244 -3.52 12.71 -10.19
C ARG A 244 -2.24 11.92 -10.46
N ILE A 245 -2.08 11.36 -11.66
CA ILE A 245 -0.89 10.57 -12.01
C ILE A 245 0.36 11.44 -12.04
N PRO A 246 0.39 12.60 -12.72
CA PRO A 246 1.52 13.52 -12.67
C PRO A 246 1.92 13.94 -11.25
N SER A 247 0.96 14.29 -10.40
CA SER A 247 1.20 14.68 -9.01
C SER A 247 1.87 13.53 -8.21
N ILE A 248 1.38 12.31 -8.35
CA ILE A 248 1.96 11.14 -7.70
C ILE A 248 3.40 10.88 -8.19
N ILE A 249 3.67 11.02 -9.48
CA ILE A 249 5.04 10.88 -10.03
C ILE A 249 5.96 11.91 -9.39
N LEU A 250 5.53 13.17 -9.32
CA LEU A 250 6.28 14.25 -8.67
C LEU A 250 6.54 13.95 -7.19
N GLY A 251 5.51 13.49 -6.47
CA GLY A 251 5.61 13.12 -5.05
C GLY A 251 6.59 11.97 -4.81
N ILE A 252 6.51 10.89 -5.58
CA ILE A 252 7.42 9.74 -5.46
C ILE A 252 8.86 10.14 -5.78
N ALA A 253 9.07 10.91 -6.85
CA ALA A 253 10.38 11.44 -7.21
C ALA A 253 10.94 12.37 -6.12
N GLY A 254 10.08 13.19 -5.51
CA GLY A 254 10.40 14.04 -4.37
C GLY A 254 10.79 13.24 -3.12
N PHE A 255 10.04 12.22 -2.76
CA PHE A 255 10.36 11.33 -1.62
C PHE A 255 11.66 10.56 -1.85
N TRP A 256 11.89 10.13 -3.08
CA TRP A 256 13.15 9.50 -3.45
C TRP A 256 14.35 10.42 -3.20
N PHE A 257 14.25 11.69 -3.60
CA PHE A 257 15.27 12.72 -3.35
C PHE A 257 15.38 13.06 -1.86
N LEU A 258 14.25 13.22 -1.17
CA LEU A 258 14.22 13.58 0.25
C LEU A 258 14.94 12.53 1.11
N TYR A 259 14.75 11.24 0.79
CA TYR A 259 15.50 10.18 1.44
C TYR A 259 17.02 10.37 1.29
N ASP A 260 17.51 10.64 0.06
CA ASP A 260 18.94 10.83 -0.18
C ASP A 260 19.50 12.03 0.58
N LYS A 261 18.68 13.08 0.73
CA LYS A 261 19.06 14.29 1.45
C LYS A 261 19.16 14.07 2.97
N ILE A 262 18.22 13.30 3.54
CA ILE A 262 18.16 13.04 4.98
C ILE A 262 19.16 11.96 5.38
N ALA A 263 19.17 10.84 4.67
CA ALA A 263 19.99 9.69 4.99
C ALA A 263 21.50 9.97 4.76
N GLY A 264 21.84 10.74 3.71
CA GLY A 264 23.24 10.94 3.34
C GLY A 264 23.90 9.69 2.73
N LYS A 265 25.15 9.84 2.26
CA LYS A 265 25.85 8.77 1.54
C LYS A 265 26.32 7.61 2.42
N ASN A 266 26.57 7.88 3.70
CA ASN A 266 27.12 6.91 4.67
C ASN A 266 26.04 6.25 5.53
N TYR A 267 24.75 6.45 5.18
CA TYR A 267 23.64 5.88 5.93
C TYR A 267 23.63 4.35 5.86
N VAL A 268 23.55 3.71 7.01
CA VAL A 268 23.37 2.26 7.16
C VAL A 268 22.15 1.99 8.05
N LEU A 269 21.11 1.40 7.51
CA LEU A 269 19.84 1.16 8.21
C LEU A 269 20.02 0.35 9.51
N LYS A 270 20.95 -0.57 9.54
CA LYS A 270 21.21 -1.44 10.72
C LYS A 270 21.64 -0.66 11.96
N GLU A 271 22.23 0.52 11.81
CA GLU A 271 22.62 1.38 12.92
C GLU A 271 21.40 1.99 13.63
N TYR A 272 20.27 2.09 12.93
CA TYR A 272 19.00 2.59 13.46
C TYR A 272 18.08 1.44 13.86
N ARG A 273 18.34 0.84 15.03
CA ARG A 273 17.73 -0.40 15.49
C ARG A 273 16.21 -0.44 15.35
N TRP A 274 15.52 0.62 15.82
CA TRP A 274 14.05 0.70 15.75
C TRP A 274 13.53 0.79 14.31
N LEU A 275 14.12 1.62 13.48
CA LEU A 275 13.73 1.75 12.08
C LEU A 275 14.01 0.47 11.30
N SER A 276 15.17 -0.14 11.55
CA SER A 276 15.54 -1.43 10.94
C SER A 276 14.55 -2.54 11.32
N LEU A 277 14.13 -2.58 12.58
CA LEU A 277 13.11 -3.50 13.07
C LEU A 277 11.77 -3.23 12.37
N SER A 278 11.30 -2.00 12.36
CA SER A 278 10.01 -1.61 11.75
C SER A 278 9.95 -1.97 10.27
N CYS A 279 11.03 -1.75 9.53
CA CYS A 279 11.12 -2.12 8.12
C CYS A 279 10.98 -3.63 7.86
N GLN A 280 11.36 -4.50 8.81
CA GLN A 280 11.21 -5.95 8.67
C GLN A 280 9.75 -6.41 8.76
N TYR A 281 8.90 -5.65 9.47
CA TYR A 281 7.50 -6.00 9.69
C TYR A 281 6.52 -5.26 8.79
N THR A 282 6.99 -4.48 7.81
CA THR A 282 6.16 -3.72 6.86
C THR A 282 5.05 -4.56 6.24
N PHE A 283 5.36 -5.78 5.80
CA PHE A 283 4.37 -6.66 5.18
C PHE A 283 3.38 -7.25 6.20
N PHE A 284 3.81 -7.53 7.42
CA PHE A 284 2.95 -7.98 8.50
C PHE A 284 1.95 -6.88 8.91
N ILE A 285 2.42 -5.63 9.04
CA ILE A 285 1.56 -4.46 9.27
C ILE A 285 0.51 -4.36 8.15
N TYR A 286 0.94 -4.47 6.88
CA TYR A 286 0.03 -4.43 5.73
C TYR A 286 -1.05 -5.52 5.79
N LEU A 287 -0.71 -6.75 6.15
CA LEU A 287 -1.63 -7.87 6.09
C LEU A 287 -2.77 -7.74 7.12
N PHE A 288 -2.47 -7.21 8.30
CA PHE A 288 -3.37 -7.21 9.46
C PHE A 288 -3.91 -5.84 9.87
N HIS A 289 -3.71 -4.79 9.05
CA HIS A 289 -4.16 -3.45 9.47
C HIS A 289 -5.69 -3.34 9.54
N GLU A 290 -6.43 -4.00 8.68
CA GLU A 290 -7.89 -4.07 8.80
C GLU A 290 -8.35 -5.46 9.22
N PRO A 291 -9.30 -5.57 10.13
CA PRO A 291 -10.11 -4.49 10.76
C PRO A 291 -9.52 -3.90 12.04
N THR A 292 -8.31 -4.29 12.45
CA THR A 292 -7.70 -3.95 13.75
C THR A 292 -7.49 -2.44 13.93
N LEU A 293 -7.01 -1.76 12.88
CA LEU A 293 -6.81 -0.31 12.90
C LEU A 293 -8.13 0.44 13.16
N ASN A 294 -9.22 -0.01 12.53
CA ASN A 294 -10.53 0.58 12.71
C ASN A 294 -11.04 0.45 14.17
N ILE A 295 -10.73 -0.67 14.83
CA ILE A 295 -11.06 -0.86 16.25
C ILE A 295 -10.30 0.15 17.12
N ILE A 296 -8.98 0.26 16.93
CA ILE A 296 -8.14 1.20 17.69
C ILE A 296 -8.65 2.64 17.49
N ARG A 297 -8.96 3.01 16.26
CA ARG A 297 -9.50 4.32 15.91
C ARG A 297 -10.80 4.63 16.67
N LYS A 298 -11.76 3.68 16.65
CA LYS A 298 -13.03 3.84 17.35
C LYS A 298 -12.88 3.84 18.87
N LEU A 299 -11.97 3.04 19.43
CA LEU A 299 -11.67 3.03 20.85
C LEU A 299 -11.12 4.37 21.33
N ILE A 300 -10.22 4.99 20.57
CA ILE A 300 -9.68 6.32 20.94
C ILE A 300 -10.81 7.36 20.96
N VAL A 301 -11.68 7.38 19.94
CA VAL A 301 -12.83 8.29 19.92
C VAL A 301 -13.80 8.00 21.06
N PHE A 302 -14.05 6.74 21.39
CA PHE A 302 -14.90 6.36 22.52
C PHE A 302 -14.35 6.88 23.87
N ILE A 303 -13.03 6.79 24.08
CA ILE A 303 -12.37 7.24 25.31
C ILE A 303 -12.31 8.78 25.40
N LEU A 304 -11.97 9.45 24.29
CA LEU A 304 -11.74 10.90 24.25
C LEU A 304 -13.01 11.73 23.95
N GLY A 305 -14.08 11.04 23.57
CA GLY A 305 -15.36 11.64 23.18
C GLY A 305 -15.50 11.91 21.69
N HIS A 306 -16.75 11.96 21.23
CA HIS A 306 -17.14 12.25 19.84
C HIS A 306 -17.10 13.77 19.58
N ASN A 307 -15.90 14.35 19.57
CA ASN A 307 -15.65 15.77 19.33
C ASN A 307 -14.41 15.96 18.44
N ALA A 308 -14.17 17.17 17.97
CA ALA A 308 -13.06 17.49 17.07
C ALA A 308 -11.69 17.04 17.64
N PHE A 309 -11.47 17.18 18.93
CA PHE A 309 -10.23 16.78 19.60
C PHE A 309 -10.05 15.26 19.60
N GLY A 310 -11.09 14.49 19.94
CA GLY A 310 -11.07 13.03 19.93
C GLY A 310 -10.80 12.48 18.52
N TYR A 311 -11.40 13.06 17.48
CA TYR A 311 -11.18 12.65 16.11
C TYR A 311 -9.78 12.99 15.60
N VAL A 312 -9.23 14.18 15.91
CA VAL A 312 -7.85 14.56 15.55
C VAL A 312 -6.85 13.61 16.18
N LEU A 313 -6.98 13.36 17.49
CA LEU A 313 -6.06 12.45 18.19
C LEU A 313 -6.21 11.01 17.69
N SER A 314 -7.43 10.56 17.44
CA SER A 314 -7.65 9.25 16.86
C SER A 314 -6.96 9.12 15.48
N TYR A 315 -7.13 10.11 14.61
CA TYR A 315 -6.47 10.11 13.30
C TYR A 315 -4.95 10.08 13.40
N LEU A 316 -4.37 10.90 14.26
CA LEU A 316 -2.91 11.01 14.37
C LEU A 316 -2.26 9.81 15.06
N PHE A 317 -2.90 9.24 16.08
CA PHE A 317 -2.26 8.22 16.92
C PHE A 317 -2.66 6.79 16.60
N SER A 318 -3.85 6.52 16.02
CA SER A 318 -4.25 5.14 15.72
C SER A 318 -3.29 4.42 14.76
N PRO A 319 -2.74 5.03 13.68
CA PRO A 319 -1.76 4.39 12.83
C PRO A 319 -0.47 4.02 13.57
N ILE A 320 -0.01 4.90 14.45
CA ILE A 320 1.22 4.71 15.22
C ILE A 320 1.04 3.60 16.23
N ILE A 321 -0.04 3.65 17.02
CA ILE A 321 -0.36 2.62 18.02
C ILE A 321 -0.51 1.26 17.34
N PHE A 322 -1.28 1.20 16.24
CA PHE A 322 -1.43 -0.05 15.50
C PHE A 322 -0.09 -0.58 15.00
N ALA A 323 0.76 0.26 14.41
CA ALA A 323 2.07 -0.16 13.90
C ALA A 323 2.96 -0.74 15.00
N ILE A 324 3.01 -0.11 16.18
CA ILE A 324 3.76 -0.60 17.35
C ILE A 324 3.23 -1.97 17.81
N VAL A 325 1.91 -2.11 17.95
CA VAL A 325 1.27 -3.36 18.36
C VAL A 325 1.53 -4.46 17.33
N ALA A 326 1.37 -4.16 16.03
CA ALA A 326 1.60 -5.11 14.96
C ALA A 326 3.07 -5.56 14.89
N ILE A 327 4.04 -4.66 15.09
CA ILE A 327 5.46 -5.01 15.17
C ILE A 327 5.70 -5.95 16.36
N TYR A 328 5.17 -5.62 17.53
CA TYR A 328 5.32 -6.46 18.72
C TYR A 328 4.74 -7.86 18.51
N ILE A 329 3.51 -7.98 18.01
CA ILE A 329 2.88 -9.25 17.66
C ILE A 329 3.70 -10.00 16.61
N GLY A 330 4.20 -9.30 15.58
CA GLY A 330 5.06 -9.87 14.54
C GLY A 330 6.36 -10.44 15.11
N VAL A 331 6.99 -9.76 16.07
CA VAL A 331 8.17 -10.24 16.79
C VAL A 331 7.86 -11.52 17.57
N VAL A 332 6.76 -11.53 18.32
CA VAL A 332 6.29 -12.71 19.08
C VAL A 332 6.03 -13.89 18.14
N PHE A 333 5.29 -13.68 17.04
CA PHE A 333 5.00 -14.74 16.07
C PHE A 333 6.29 -15.27 15.43
N LYS A 334 7.20 -14.39 15.04
CA LYS A 334 8.48 -14.78 14.44
C LYS A 334 9.37 -15.58 15.41
N THR A 335 9.27 -15.30 16.70
CA THR A 335 10.08 -15.95 17.75
C THR A 335 9.48 -17.29 18.17
N TYR A 336 8.18 -17.32 18.49
CA TYR A 336 7.54 -18.49 19.12
C TYR A 336 6.76 -19.36 18.12
N ILE A 337 6.21 -18.79 17.04
CA ILE A 337 5.34 -19.48 16.09
C ILE A 337 5.84 -19.24 14.65
N LYS A 338 7.11 -19.54 14.41
CA LYS A 338 7.80 -19.26 13.14
C LYS A 338 7.04 -19.74 11.91
N ASN A 339 6.46 -20.95 11.96
CA ASN A 339 5.74 -21.51 10.82
C ASN A 339 4.51 -20.68 10.45
N VAL A 340 3.76 -20.19 11.44
CA VAL A 340 2.61 -19.31 11.23
C VAL A 340 3.08 -17.97 10.68
N TYR A 341 4.14 -17.40 11.25
CA TYR A 341 4.71 -16.15 10.73
C TYR A 341 5.12 -16.29 9.26
N PHE A 342 5.83 -17.35 8.90
CA PHE A 342 6.23 -17.62 7.52
C PHE A 342 5.04 -17.84 6.58
N LEU A 343 3.99 -18.49 7.07
CA LEU A 343 2.75 -18.65 6.31
C LEU A 343 2.10 -17.29 6.03
N CYS A 344 1.96 -16.45 7.05
CA CYS A 344 1.38 -15.10 6.93
C CYS A 344 2.20 -14.18 6.03
N THR A 345 3.55 -14.27 6.07
CA THR A 345 4.42 -13.32 5.36
C THR A 345 4.99 -13.86 4.05
N GLY A 346 4.70 -15.12 3.70
CA GLY A 346 5.28 -15.77 2.53
C GLY A 346 6.79 -15.98 2.65
N GLY A 347 7.32 -16.07 3.88
CA GLY A 347 8.75 -16.28 4.16
C GLY A 347 9.61 -15.02 4.03
N ARG A 348 9.05 -13.84 4.28
CA ARG A 348 9.74 -12.53 4.24
C ARG A 348 10.24 -12.12 5.61
#